data_cf976506e2a2442987a12256ba782de7
#
_entry.id   cf976506e2a2442987a12256ba782de7
#
_cell.length_a   1.000
_cell.length_b   1.000
_cell.length_c   1.000
_cell.angle_alpha   90.00
_cell.angle_beta   90.00
_cell.angle_gamma   90.00
#
_symmetry.space_group_name_H-M   'P 1'
#
loop_
_entity.id
_entity.type
_entity.pdbx_description
1 polymer ?
#
loop_
_entity_poly.entity_id
_entity_poly.type
_entity_poly.pdbx_seq_one_letter_code
_entity_poly.pdbx_strand_id
1 'polypeptide(L)'
;MVCHFERVVEHWILEEDWVKAIDAISRQSNLELYYQFGPVLMRNAPRDTVDSWIRQPALDPLRLVPALLQFQFAPRDPLSPNQATRYLNHVIFEQLNTSSTLHNLFITLHASPAAGSPEDDGPLLRFLVTAPVDSLTGKPYYDLDYALRLCSETGRIQPCVHIYSQMGLWESSVDLALEKGDLELAKINADKPEDDPQLRKKLWLKIAKFVVQDKKDIKM
;
A
#
# COMPACT_ATOMS: atom_id res chain seq x y z
N MET A 1 34.32 -14.73 -11.80
CA MET A 1 35.34 -13.68 -11.60
C MET A 1 34.63 -12.52 -10.92
N VAL A 2 34.90 -12.29 -9.64
CA VAL A 2 34.31 -11.18 -8.87
C VAL A 2 34.85 -9.87 -9.45
N CYS A 3 33.95 -8.94 -9.81
CA CYS A 3 34.33 -7.66 -10.37
C CYS A 3 35.12 -6.85 -9.33
N HIS A 4 36.12 -6.10 -9.76
CA HIS A 4 36.92 -5.26 -8.84
C HIS A 4 36.06 -4.32 -7.99
N PHE A 5 34.98 -3.78 -8.56
CA PHE A 5 34.06 -2.89 -7.87
C PHE A 5 33.20 -3.59 -6.83
N GLU A 6 32.83 -4.84 -7.06
CA GLU A 6 32.10 -5.67 -6.09
C GLU A 6 32.94 -5.84 -4.80
N ARG A 7 34.20 -6.08 -4.93
CA ARG A 7 35.16 -6.16 -3.77
C ARG A 7 35.24 -4.84 -3.01
N VAL A 8 35.21 -3.71 -3.70
CA VAL A 8 35.25 -2.38 -3.04
C VAL A 8 33.96 -2.18 -2.23
N VAL A 9 32.80 -2.54 -2.76
CA VAL A 9 31.54 -2.44 -2.03
C VAL A 9 31.52 -3.40 -0.84
N GLU A 10 31.95 -4.64 -1.03
CA GLU A 10 32.07 -5.64 0.05
C GLU A 10 33.00 -5.13 1.19
N HIS A 11 34.14 -4.50 0.84
CA HIS A 11 35.02 -3.91 1.83
C HIS A 11 34.30 -2.87 2.70
N TRP A 12 33.58 -1.91 2.10
CA TRP A 12 32.90 -0.89 2.87
C TRP A 12 31.72 -1.47 3.69
N ILE A 13 31.07 -2.52 3.22
CA ILE A 13 30.06 -3.25 3.99
C ILE A 13 30.66 -3.93 5.21
N LEU A 14 31.82 -4.55 5.08
CA LEU A 14 32.56 -5.17 6.20
C LEU A 14 33.03 -4.14 7.23
N GLU A 15 33.41 -2.95 6.78
CA GLU A 15 33.77 -1.83 7.64
C GLU A 15 32.56 -1.09 8.23
N GLU A 16 31.36 -1.53 7.90
CA GLU A 16 30.06 -0.88 8.28
C GLU A 16 29.97 0.59 7.84
N ASP A 17 30.70 0.98 6.81
CA ASP A 17 30.64 2.31 6.19
C ASP A 17 29.64 2.32 5.04
N TRP A 18 28.36 2.38 5.41
CA TRP A 18 27.22 2.28 4.49
C TRP A 18 27.20 3.41 3.45
N VAL A 19 27.61 4.61 3.86
CA VAL A 19 27.67 5.79 2.97
C VAL A 19 28.67 5.58 1.86
N LYS A 20 29.86 5.10 2.18
CA LYS A 20 30.89 4.79 1.17
C LYS A 20 30.52 3.60 0.30
N ALA A 21 29.83 2.59 0.84
CA ALA A 21 29.33 1.48 0.06
C ALA A 21 28.32 1.96 -0.99
N ILE A 22 27.35 2.80 -0.60
CA ILE A 22 26.34 3.38 -1.50
C ILE A 22 27.00 4.30 -2.54
N ASP A 23 27.95 5.13 -2.15
CA ASP A 23 28.68 6.00 -3.07
C ASP A 23 29.48 5.18 -4.10
N ALA A 24 30.15 4.12 -3.66
CA ALA A 24 30.87 3.21 -4.55
C ALA A 24 29.93 2.56 -5.61
N ILE A 25 28.73 2.14 -5.22
CA ILE A 25 27.72 1.61 -6.13
C ILE A 25 27.25 2.70 -7.10
N SER A 26 26.97 3.89 -6.59
CA SER A 26 26.40 5.00 -7.39
C SER A 26 27.35 5.53 -8.46
N ARG A 27 28.65 5.35 -8.27
CA ARG A 27 29.67 5.72 -9.27
C ARG A 27 29.84 4.72 -10.40
N GLN A 28 29.23 3.55 -10.28
CA GLN A 28 29.30 2.51 -11.30
C GLN A 28 28.07 2.54 -12.19
N SER A 29 28.24 2.21 -13.47
CA SER A 29 27.14 1.99 -14.41
C SER A 29 26.50 0.60 -14.28
N ASN A 30 27.00 -0.22 -13.37
CA ASN A 30 26.53 -1.59 -13.16
C ASN A 30 25.34 -1.62 -12.19
N LEU A 31 24.14 -1.74 -12.73
CA LEU A 31 22.91 -1.81 -11.93
C LEU A 31 22.81 -3.07 -11.06
N GLU A 32 23.51 -4.15 -11.41
CA GLU A 32 23.49 -5.40 -10.63
C GLU A 32 23.96 -5.19 -9.19
N LEU A 33 24.88 -4.26 -8.94
CA LEU A 33 25.36 -3.95 -7.59
C LEU A 33 24.24 -3.40 -6.69
N TYR A 34 23.29 -2.63 -7.24
CA TYR A 34 22.14 -2.15 -6.49
C TYR A 34 21.25 -3.29 -6.02
N TYR A 35 21.01 -4.29 -6.88
CA TYR A 35 20.15 -5.43 -6.55
C TYR A 35 20.86 -6.40 -5.59
N GLN A 36 22.15 -6.64 -5.80
CA GLN A 36 22.93 -7.57 -4.99
C GLN A 36 23.08 -7.08 -3.55
N PHE A 37 23.42 -5.81 -3.37
CA PHE A 37 23.67 -5.24 -2.04
C PHE A 37 22.44 -4.52 -1.45
N GLY A 38 21.36 -4.38 -2.21
CA GLY A 38 20.14 -3.71 -1.78
C GLY A 38 19.60 -4.20 -0.44
N PRO A 39 19.45 -5.52 -0.21
CA PRO A 39 18.90 -6.03 1.04
C PRO A 39 19.73 -5.66 2.28
N VAL A 40 21.07 -5.73 2.21
CA VAL A 40 21.92 -5.38 3.34
C VAL A 40 21.97 -3.88 3.59
N LEU A 41 22.00 -3.07 2.53
CA LEU A 41 22.00 -1.61 2.63
C LEU A 41 20.65 -1.08 3.15
N MET A 42 19.54 -1.63 2.68
CA MET A 42 18.22 -1.28 3.20
C MET A 42 18.05 -1.59 4.68
N ARG A 43 18.66 -2.66 5.17
CA ARG A 43 18.61 -3.02 6.59
C ARG A 43 19.36 -2.03 7.48
N ASN A 44 20.51 -1.53 7.02
CA ASN A 44 21.46 -0.78 7.83
C ASN A 44 21.41 0.74 7.58
N ALA A 45 21.12 1.17 6.34
CA ALA A 45 21.04 2.58 5.93
C ALA A 45 19.86 2.81 4.99
N PRO A 46 18.61 2.59 5.44
CA PRO A 46 17.43 2.57 4.55
C PRO A 46 17.20 3.91 3.84
N ARG A 47 17.40 5.03 4.53
CA ARG A 47 17.19 6.37 3.95
C ARG A 47 18.17 6.65 2.82
N ASP A 48 19.46 6.47 3.07
CA ASP A 48 20.50 6.76 2.08
C ASP A 48 20.41 5.80 0.90
N THR A 49 20.04 4.54 1.15
CA THR A 49 19.79 3.53 0.12
C THR A 49 18.65 3.94 -0.80
N VAL A 50 17.50 4.33 -0.24
CA VAL A 50 16.35 4.78 -1.03
C VAL A 50 16.65 6.08 -1.77
N ASP A 51 17.38 7.01 -1.17
CA ASP A 51 17.83 8.22 -1.87
C ASP A 51 18.72 7.90 -3.08
N SER A 52 19.56 6.88 -2.97
CA SER A 52 20.38 6.37 -4.07
C SER A 52 19.53 5.74 -5.18
N TRP A 53 18.53 4.96 -4.82
CA TRP A 53 17.61 4.32 -5.78
C TRP A 53 16.75 5.34 -6.53
N ILE A 54 16.23 6.35 -5.85
CA ILE A 54 15.44 7.43 -6.47
C ILE A 54 16.27 8.18 -7.51
N ARG A 55 17.58 8.37 -7.25
CA ARG A 55 18.49 9.02 -8.20
C ARG A 55 18.88 8.15 -9.39
N GLN A 56 18.48 6.86 -9.40
CA GLN A 56 18.81 5.92 -10.47
C GLN A 56 17.52 5.38 -11.13
N PRO A 57 16.95 6.14 -12.08
CA PRO A 57 15.66 5.77 -12.70
C PRO A 57 15.72 4.52 -13.58
N ALA A 58 16.93 4.05 -13.95
CA ALA A 58 17.12 2.85 -14.74
C ALA A 58 16.97 1.54 -13.94
N LEU A 59 16.82 1.62 -12.60
CA LEU A 59 16.61 0.44 -11.77
C LEU A 59 15.26 -0.21 -12.10
N ASP A 60 15.24 -1.54 -12.12
CA ASP A 60 14.01 -2.32 -12.15
C ASP A 60 13.49 -2.49 -10.72
N PRO A 61 12.37 -1.84 -10.35
CA PRO A 61 11.82 -1.92 -8.99
C PRO A 61 11.41 -3.33 -8.59
N LEU A 62 11.03 -4.18 -9.55
CA LEU A 62 10.66 -5.57 -9.26
C LEU A 62 11.82 -6.37 -8.67
N ARG A 63 13.04 -6.06 -9.08
CA ARG A 63 14.25 -6.71 -8.56
C ARG A 63 14.65 -6.21 -7.15
N LEU A 64 14.06 -5.11 -6.70
CA LEU A 64 14.25 -4.56 -5.35
C LEU A 64 13.20 -5.04 -4.34
N VAL A 65 12.18 -5.78 -4.78
CA VAL A 65 11.12 -6.32 -3.91
C VAL A 65 11.66 -7.08 -2.71
N PRO A 66 12.68 -7.96 -2.81
CA PRO A 66 13.23 -8.65 -1.64
C PRO A 66 13.77 -7.70 -0.57
N ALA A 67 14.39 -6.59 -0.96
CA ALA A 67 14.86 -5.56 -0.03
C ALA A 67 13.70 -4.77 0.60
N LEU A 68 12.66 -4.47 -0.18
CA LEU A 68 11.48 -3.75 0.29
C LEU A 68 10.63 -4.57 1.28
N LEU A 69 10.50 -5.87 1.05
CA LEU A 69 9.75 -6.78 1.93
C LEU A 69 10.28 -6.85 3.36
N GLN A 70 11.55 -6.55 3.60
CA GLN A 70 12.11 -6.50 4.93
C GLN A 70 11.42 -5.47 5.84
N PHE A 71 10.73 -4.50 5.24
CA PHE A 71 10.03 -3.44 5.96
C PHE A 71 8.55 -3.76 6.26
N GLN A 72 8.07 -4.94 5.86
CA GLN A 72 6.68 -5.35 6.11
C GLN A 72 6.33 -5.35 7.60
N PHE A 73 7.28 -5.72 8.45
CA PHE A 73 7.08 -5.80 9.89
C PHE A 73 7.83 -4.70 10.65
N ALA A 74 8.37 -3.71 9.93
CA ALA A 74 9.03 -2.58 10.57
C ALA A 74 7.99 -1.74 11.35
N PRO A 75 8.26 -1.42 12.62
CA PRO A 75 7.34 -0.61 13.41
C PRO A 75 7.19 0.77 12.80
N ARG A 76 5.98 1.33 12.91
CA ARG A 76 5.72 2.69 12.46
C ARG A 76 6.42 3.68 13.39
N ASP A 77 7.30 4.49 12.83
CA ASP A 77 7.86 5.65 13.49
C ASP A 77 7.19 6.92 12.95
N PRO A 78 6.46 7.68 13.78
CA PRO A 78 5.83 8.93 13.34
C PRO A 78 6.82 9.98 12.83
N LEU A 79 8.08 9.91 13.28
CA LEU A 79 9.14 10.86 12.92
C LEU A 79 9.96 10.42 11.70
N SER A 80 9.85 9.15 11.30
CA SER A 80 10.61 8.61 10.17
C SER A 80 9.69 7.76 9.28
N PRO A 81 9.43 8.21 8.04
CA PRO A 81 8.58 7.44 7.14
C PRO A 81 9.24 6.11 6.81
N ASN A 82 8.42 5.07 6.62
CA ASN A 82 8.88 3.78 6.13
C ASN A 82 9.53 3.98 4.75
N GLN A 83 10.81 3.67 4.64
CA GLN A 83 11.58 3.96 3.43
C GLN A 83 11.16 3.08 2.24
N ALA A 84 10.65 1.87 2.49
CA ALA A 84 10.09 1.03 1.44
C ALA A 84 8.82 1.65 0.84
N THR A 85 7.92 2.18 1.67
CA THR A 85 6.73 2.88 1.18
C THR A 85 7.08 4.19 0.47
N ARG A 86 8.12 4.89 0.94
CA ARG A 86 8.63 6.10 0.27
C ARG A 86 9.14 5.80 -1.14
N TYR A 87 9.91 4.73 -1.31
CA TYR A 87 10.40 4.31 -2.63
C TYR A 87 9.26 3.88 -3.55
N LEU A 88 8.34 3.06 -3.06
CA LEU A 88 7.18 2.63 -3.85
C LEU A 88 6.27 3.80 -4.25
N ASN A 89 6.10 4.79 -3.37
CA ASN A 89 5.37 6.01 -3.70
C ASN A 89 6.01 6.73 -4.90
N HIS A 90 7.34 6.89 -4.89
CA HIS A 90 8.08 7.47 -6.01
C HIS A 90 7.88 6.65 -7.31
N VAL A 91 8.01 5.34 -7.23
CA VAL A 91 7.88 4.44 -8.40
C VAL A 91 6.46 4.47 -8.97
N ILE A 92 5.45 4.45 -8.12
CA ILE A 92 4.04 4.38 -8.53
C ILE A 92 3.55 5.74 -9.07
N PHE A 93 3.80 6.83 -8.35
CA PHE A 93 3.20 8.13 -8.67
C PHE A 93 4.09 9.04 -9.53
N GLU A 94 5.41 8.98 -9.39
CA GLU A 94 6.32 9.83 -10.16
C GLU A 94 6.84 9.12 -11.42
N GLN A 95 7.20 7.84 -11.32
CA GLN A 95 7.60 7.04 -12.47
C GLN A 95 6.41 6.39 -13.21
N LEU A 96 5.20 6.51 -12.69
CA LEU A 96 3.96 5.97 -13.27
C LEU A 96 4.03 4.46 -13.56
N ASN A 97 4.65 3.70 -12.66
CA ASN A 97 4.79 2.26 -12.81
C ASN A 97 3.43 1.55 -12.62
N THR A 98 3.09 0.69 -13.57
CA THR A 98 1.80 0.00 -13.64
C THR A 98 1.83 -1.45 -13.15
N SER A 99 2.96 -1.91 -12.59
CA SER A 99 3.09 -3.28 -12.09
C SER A 99 2.15 -3.55 -10.92
N SER A 100 1.25 -4.50 -11.08
CA SER A 100 0.34 -4.93 -10.01
C SER A 100 1.10 -5.45 -8.78
N THR A 101 2.26 -6.09 -8.98
CA THR A 101 3.12 -6.56 -7.90
C THR A 101 3.57 -5.43 -6.98
N LEU A 102 3.99 -4.30 -7.54
CA LEU A 102 4.44 -3.15 -6.76
C LEU A 102 3.28 -2.43 -6.07
N HIS A 103 2.14 -2.31 -6.73
CA HIS A 103 0.92 -1.76 -6.12
C HIS A 103 0.42 -2.65 -4.98
N ASN A 104 0.41 -3.96 -5.16
CA ASN A 104 0.05 -4.92 -4.11
C ASN A 104 1.01 -4.86 -2.93
N LEU A 105 2.32 -4.75 -3.20
CA LEU A 105 3.33 -4.59 -2.16
C LEU A 105 3.11 -3.31 -1.35
N PHE A 106 2.74 -2.21 -1.99
CA PHE A 106 2.41 -0.96 -1.30
C PHE A 106 1.24 -1.16 -0.32
N ILE A 107 0.18 -1.84 -0.76
CA ILE A 107 -0.96 -2.20 0.10
C ILE A 107 -0.49 -3.10 1.26
N THR A 108 0.34 -4.10 0.98
CA THR A 108 0.88 -5.02 1.99
C THR A 108 1.62 -4.27 3.11
N LEU A 109 2.49 -3.33 2.74
CA LEU A 109 3.25 -2.55 3.71
C LEU A 109 2.36 -1.63 4.56
N HIS A 110 1.30 -1.08 3.99
CA HIS A 110 0.36 -0.22 4.71
C HIS A 110 -0.69 -0.98 5.52
N ALA A 111 -1.07 -2.18 5.08
CA ALA A 111 -2.05 -3.01 5.77
C ALA A 111 -1.43 -3.84 6.90
N SER A 112 -0.10 -3.98 6.93
CA SER A 112 0.60 -4.73 7.99
C SER A 112 0.21 -4.23 9.39
N PRO A 113 0.00 -5.12 10.37
CA PRO A 113 -0.24 -4.74 11.76
C PRO A 113 0.86 -3.85 12.34
N ALA A 114 2.11 -4.00 11.88
CA ALA A 114 3.23 -3.17 12.29
C ALA A 114 3.12 -1.72 11.75
N ALA A 115 2.34 -1.48 10.71
CA ALA A 115 2.15 -0.15 10.11
C ALA A 115 1.19 0.74 10.91
N GLY A 116 0.57 0.23 11.96
CA GLY A 116 -0.34 0.97 12.84
C GLY A 116 -1.63 0.23 13.16
N SER A 117 -2.42 0.82 14.05
CA SER A 117 -3.75 0.32 14.40
C SER A 117 -4.68 0.25 13.19
N PRO A 118 -5.65 -0.69 13.16
CA PRO A 118 -6.71 -0.69 12.15
C PRO A 118 -7.54 0.60 12.11
N GLU A 119 -7.50 1.41 13.16
CA GLU A 119 -8.19 2.71 13.21
C GLU A 119 -7.42 3.81 12.46
N ASP A 120 -6.14 3.60 12.15
CA ASP A 120 -5.30 4.55 11.41
C ASP A 120 -5.14 4.13 9.94
N ASP A 121 -6.27 4.02 9.25
CA ASP A 121 -6.35 3.60 7.86
C ASP A 121 -6.08 4.72 6.84
N GLY A 122 -5.86 5.94 7.32
CA GLY A 122 -5.73 7.13 6.47
C GLY A 122 -4.74 6.99 5.32
N PRO A 123 -3.49 6.55 5.54
CA PRO A 123 -2.51 6.38 4.47
C PRO A 123 -2.90 5.30 3.46
N LEU A 124 -3.42 4.15 3.93
CA LEU A 124 -3.87 3.07 3.07
C LEU A 124 -5.09 3.49 2.25
N LEU A 125 -6.09 4.06 2.89
CA LEU A 125 -7.30 4.52 2.22
C LEU A 125 -7.00 5.60 1.19
N ARG A 126 -6.09 6.53 1.51
CA ARG A 126 -5.62 7.54 0.54
C ARG A 126 -5.02 6.88 -0.69
N PHE A 127 -4.17 5.88 -0.52
CA PHE A 127 -3.60 5.14 -1.64
C PHE A 127 -4.70 4.47 -2.47
N LEU A 128 -5.61 3.71 -1.85
CA LEU A 128 -6.68 3.01 -2.55
C LEU A 128 -7.57 3.95 -3.38
N VAL A 129 -7.80 5.17 -2.89
CA VAL A 129 -8.61 6.19 -3.59
C VAL A 129 -7.83 6.87 -4.72
N THR A 130 -6.52 7.12 -4.53
CA THR A 130 -5.71 7.93 -5.46
C THR A 130 -4.80 7.09 -6.35
N ALA A 131 -4.76 5.77 -6.16
CA ALA A 131 -3.92 4.88 -6.96
C ALA A 131 -4.19 5.06 -8.46
N PRO A 132 -3.15 5.04 -9.29
CA PRO A 132 -3.31 5.09 -10.74
C PRO A 132 -4.23 3.97 -11.23
N VAL A 133 -5.06 4.32 -12.21
CA VAL A 133 -5.99 3.38 -12.85
C VAL A 133 -5.63 3.20 -14.32
N ASP A 134 -5.93 2.02 -14.84
CA ASP A 134 -5.84 1.76 -16.27
C ASP A 134 -6.86 2.62 -17.01
N SER A 135 -6.40 3.44 -17.93
CA SER A 135 -7.23 4.35 -18.73
C SER A 135 -8.27 3.65 -19.61
N LEU A 136 -8.05 2.38 -19.96
CA LEU A 136 -8.97 1.59 -20.79
C LEU A 136 -10.07 0.94 -19.97
N THR A 137 -9.74 0.42 -18.79
CA THR A 137 -10.67 -0.34 -17.95
C THR A 137 -11.23 0.45 -16.79
N GLY A 138 -10.61 1.57 -16.43
CA GLY A 138 -10.93 2.36 -15.22
C GLY A 138 -10.61 1.64 -13.91
N LYS A 139 -9.96 0.47 -13.98
CA LYS A 139 -9.62 -0.32 -12.78
C LYS A 139 -8.24 0.06 -12.25
N PRO A 140 -8.02 -0.01 -10.92
CA PRO A 140 -6.70 0.17 -10.35
C PRO A 140 -5.75 -0.94 -10.80
N TYR A 141 -4.44 -0.67 -10.78
CA TYR A 141 -3.42 -1.66 -11.12
C TYR A 141 -3.19 -2.69 -10.00
N TYR A 142 -3.59 -2.41 -8.75
CA TYR A 142 -3.57 -3.43 -7.71
C TYR A 142 -4.69 -4.45 -7.90
N ASP A 143 -4.49 -5.67 -7.40
CA ASP A 143 -5.49 -6.72 -7.41
C ASP A 143 -6.53 -6.47 -6.31
N LEU A 144 -7.80 -6.28 -6.72
CA LEU A 144 -8.89 -5.98 -5.80
C LEU A 144 -9.19 -7.13 -4.83
N ASP A 145 -9.12 -8.39 -5.30
CA ASP A 145 -9.36 -9.56 -4.45
C ASP A 145 -8.22 -9.74 -3.43
N TYR A 146 -6.99 -9.53 -3.87
CA TYR A 146 -5.83 -9.53 -2.97
C TYR A 146 -5.95 -8.45 -1.89
N ALA A 147 -6.24 -7.22 -2.29
CA ALA A 147 -6.39 -6.09 -1.39
C ALA A 147 -7.53 -6.31 -0.38
N LEU A 148 -8.68 -6.82 -0.85
CA LEU A 148 -9.83 -7.12 0.01
C LEU A 148 -9.49 -8.17 1.05
N ARG A 149 -8.89 -9.28 0.64
CA ARG A 149 -8.48 -10.35 1.55
C ARG A 149 -7.53 -9.84 2.62
N LEU A 150 -6.49 -9.12 2.23
CA LEU A 150 -5.49 -8.60 3.15
C LEU A 150 -6.08 -7.58 4.14
N CYS A 151 -6.90 -6.66 3.68
CA CYS A 151 -7.58 -5.68 4.53
C CYS A 151 -8.57 -6.36 5.49
N SER A 152 -9.29 -7.39 5.04
CA SER A 152 -10.19 -8.18 5.87
C SER A 152 -9.45 -8.93 6.96
N GLU A 153 -8.35 -9.61 6.62
CA GLU A 153 -7.50 -10.35 7.57
C GLU A 153 -6.88 -9.44 8.63
N THR A 154 -6.58 -8.20 8.27
CA THR A 154 -5.98 -7.21 9.19
C THR A 154 -7.01 -6.31 9.88
N GLY A 155 -8.32 -6.56 9.67
CA GLY A 155 -9.42 -5.84 10.33
C GLY A 155 -9.61 -4.39 9.87
N ARG A 156 -9.16 -4.03 8.68
CA ARG A 156 -9.22 -2.67 8.14
C ARG A 156 -10.53 -2.44 7.39
N ILE A 157 -11.51 -1.92 8.11
CA ILE A 157 -12.91 -1.86 7.65
C ILE A 157 -13.14 -0.83 6.55
N GLN A 158 -12.69 0.41 6.72
CA GLN A 158 -12.87 1.46 5.72
C GLN A 158 -12.22 1.10 4.36
N PRO A 159 -10.98 0.57 4.32
CA PRO A 159 -10.41 0.00 3.11
C PRO A 159 -11.27 -1.10 2.47
N CYS A 160 -11.82 -2.05 3.26
CA CYS A 160 -12.70 -3.10 2.74
C CYS A 160 -13.97 -2.53 2.12
N VAL A 161 -14.62 -1.57 2.78
CA VAL A 161 -15.82 -0.89 2.24
C VAL A 161 -15.50 -0.20 0.91
N HIS A 162 -14.36 0.48 0.82
CA HIS A 162 -13.92 1.12 -0.42
C HIS A 162 -13.68 0.09 -1.54
N ILE A 163 -13.01 -1.02 -1.22
CA ILE A 163 -12.71 -2.07 -2.21
C ILE A 163 -13.99 -2.74 -2.70
N TYR A 164 -14.94 -3.07 -1.82
CA TYR A 164 -16.26 -3.57 -2.22
C TYR A 164 -16.96 -2.60 -3.18
N SER A 165 -16.88 -1.32 -2.89
CA SER A 165 -17.42 -0.27 -3.76
C SER A 165 -16.75 -0.27 -5.14
N GLN A 166 -15.42 -0.41 -5.21
CA GLN A 166 -14.67 -0.51 -6.47
C GLN A 166 -15.02 -1.77 -7.28
N MET A 167 -15.38 -2.85 -6.60
CA MET A 167 -15.84 -4.09 -7.23
C MET A 167 -17.29 -4.03 -7.70
N GLY A 168 -18.02 -2.96 -7.39
CA GLY A 168 -19.47 -2.85 -7.66
C GLY A 168 -20.32 -3.69 -6.72
N LEU A 169 -19.77 -4.17 -5.60
CA LEU A 169 -20.47 -4.96 -4.59
C LEU A 169 -21.09 -4.04 -3.53
N TRP A 170 -22.03 -3.21 -3.98
CA TRP A 170 -22.64 -2.14 -3.18
C TRP A 170 -23.37 -2.64 -1.93
N GLU A 171 -24.04 -3.79 -2.01
CA GLU A 171 -24.70 -4.38 -0.84
C GLU A 171 -23.69 -4.77 0.23
N SER A 172 -22.61 -5.44 -0.14
CA SER A 172 -21.54 -5.83 0.78
C SER A 172 -20.87 -4.61 1.41
N SER A 173 -20.67 -3.57 0.62
CA SER A 173 -20.09 -2.29 1.08
C SER A 173 -20.97 -1.64 2.16
N VAL A 174 -22.28 -1.54 1.92
CA VAL A 174 -23.24 -0.96 2.87
C VAL A 174 -23.40 -1.85 4.10
N ASP A 175 -23.53 -3.17 3.92
CA ASP A 175 -23.70 -4.11 5.03
C ASP A 175 -22.51 -4.06 5.98
N LEU A 176 -21.27 -4.02 5.48
CA LEU A 176 -20.08 -3.92 6.30
C LEU A 176 -20.00 -2.58 7.06
N ALA A 177 -20.35 -1.47 6.41
CA ALA A 177 -20.39 -0.17 7.06
C ALA A 177 -21.41 -0.12 8.20
N LEU A 178 -22.61 -0.71 8.00
CA LEU A 178 -23.65 -0.82 9.02
C LEU A 178 -23.23 -1.73 10.17
N GLU A 179 -22.60 -2.87 9.89
CA GLU A 179 -22.09 -3.80 10.91
C GLU A 179 -21.11 -3.12 11.87
N LYS A 180 -20.35 -2.16 11.37
CA LYS A 180 -19.40 -1.37 12.18
C LYS A 180 -20.00 -0.08 12.76
N GLY A 181 -21.29 0.16 12.53
CA GLY A 181 -21.99 1.33 13.04
C GLY A 181 -21.67 2.65 12.31
N ASP A 182 -20.98 2.59 11.19
CA ASP A 182 -20.65 3.79 10.39
C ASP A 182 -21.77 4.13 9.41
N LEU A 183 -22.79 4.83 9.94
CA LEU A 183 -23.96 5.24 9.16
C LEU A 183 -23.61 6.21 8.03
N GLU A 184 -22.64 7.10 8.22
CA GLU A 184 -22.28 8.07 7.19
C GLU A 184 -21.59 7.37 6.02
N LEU A 185 -20.69 6.44 6.30
CA LEU A 185 -20.05 5.63 5.26
C LEU A 185 -21.09 4.76 4.52
N ALA A 186 -22.06 4.18 5.23
CA ALA A 186 -23.16 3.42 4.62
C ALA A 186 -23.99 4.29 3.65
N LYS A 187 -24.36 5.51 4.05
CA LYS A 187 -25.11 6.45 3.21
C LYS A 187 -24.34 6.83 1.95
N ILE A 188 -23.05 7.20 2.09
CA ILE A 188 -22.20 7.53 0.96
C ILE A 188 -22.15 6.39 -0.06
N ASN A 189 -22.05 5.15 0.41
CA ASN A 189 -21.99 4.00 -0.49
C ASN A 189 -23.36 3.61 -1.07
N ALA A 190 -24.47 3.88 -0.38
CA ALA A 190 -25.82 3.67 -0.89
C ALA A 190 -26.17 4.60 -2.06
N ASP A 191 -25.55 5.78 -2.15
CA ASP A 191 -25.80 6.74 -3.22
C ASP A 191 -24.96 6.52 -4.48
N LYS A 192 -23.89 5.74 -4.38
CA LYS A 192 -22.94 5.51 -5.50
C LYS A 192 -23.53 4.82 -6.74
N PRO A 193 -24.47 3.82 -6.65
CA PRO A 193 -25.04 3.23 -7.85
C PRO A 193 -26.04 4.19 -8.52
N GLU A 194 -25.54 5.15 -9.27
CA GLU A 194 -26.33 6.20 -9.92
C GLU A 194 -27.25 5.64 -11.02
N ASP A 195 -26.79 4.61 -11.72
CA ASP A 195 -27.50 4.01 -12.86
C ASP A 195 -28.55 2.97 -12.44
N ASP A 196 -28.65 2.62 -11.14
CA ASP A 196 -29.61 1.63 -10.63
C ASP A 196 -30.47 2.19 -9.47
N PRO A 197 -31.56 2.89 -9.79
CA PRO A 197 -32.47 3.45 -8.77
C PRO A 197 -33.11 2.39 -7.87
N GLN A 198 -33.31 1.16 -8.37
CA GLN A 198 -33.90 0.07 -7.58
C GLN A 198 -32.92 -0.41 -6.51
N LEU A 199 -31.66 -0.58 -6.89
CA LEU A 199 -30.60 -0.93 -5.96
C LEU A 199 -30.41 0.16 -4.91
N ARG A 200 -30.34 1.43 -5.32
CA ARG A 200 -30.26 2.57 -4.38
C ARG A 200 -31.39 2.55 -3.36
N LYS A 201 -32.61 2.38 -3.81
CA LYS A 201 -33.78 2.27 -2.91
C LYS A 201 -33.66 1.10 -1.94
N LYS A 202 -33.17 -0.06 -2.40
CA LYS A 202 -32.93 -1.23 -1.57
C LYS A 202 -31.88 -0.94 -0.48
N LEU A 203 -30.77 -0.30 -0.85
CA LEU A 203 -29.69 0.06 0.07
C LEU A 203 -30.16 1.07 1.14
N TRP A 204 -30.90 2.10 0.75
CA TRP A 204 -31.49 3.06 1.68
C TRP A 204 -32.52 2.42 2.63
N LEU A 205 -33.29 1.44 2.15
CA LEU A 205 -34.20 0.66 3.01
C LEU A 205 -33.43 -0.18 4.05
N LYS A 206 -32.28 -0.75 3.69
CA LYS A 206 -31.39 -1.43 4.63
C LYS A 206 -30.92 -0.49 5.75
N ILE A 207 -30.45 0.70 5.38
CA ILE A 207 -30.00 1.72 6.33
C ILE A 207 -31.15 2.13 7.27
N ALA A 208 -32.35 2.39 6.71
CA ALA A 208 -33.51 2.77 7.51
C ALA A 208 -33.92 1.67 8.51
N LYS A 209 -33.91 0.40 8.10
CA LYS A 209 -34.17 -0.74 8.98
C LYS A 209 -33.15 -0.83 10.11
N PHE A 210 -31.88 -0.68 9.79
CA PHE A 210 -30.79 -0.71 10.79
C PHE A 210 -31.00 0.39 11.84
N VAL A 211 -31.25 1.63 11.42
CA VAL A 211 -31.47 2.77 12.35
C VAL A 211 -32.68 2.56 13.26
N VAL A 212 -33.78 1.97 12.71
CA VAL A 212 -34.98 1.69 13.52
C VAL A 212 -34.73 0.59 14.54
N GLN A 213 -33.94 -0.42 14.19
CA GLN A 213 -33.59 -1.54 15.05
C GLN A 213 -32.66 -1.11 16.18
N ASP A 214 -31.62 -0.36 15.85
CA ASP A 214 -30.67 0.22 16.81
C ASP A 214 -31.38 1.10 17.84
N LYS A 215 -32.32 1.95 17.42
CA LYS A 215 -33.14 2.77 18.32
C LYS A 215 -34.07 1.97 19.24
N LYS A 216 -34.48 0.75 18.87
CA LYS A 216 -35.26 -0.13 19.73
C LYS A 216 -34.41 -0.76 20.82
N ASP A 217 -33.17 -1.14 20.47
CA ASP A 217 -32.24 -1.78 21.42
C ASP A 217 -31.74 -0.81 22.51
N ILE A 218 -31.69 0.50 22.18
CA ILE A 218 -31.30 1.55 23.17
C ILE A 218 -32.45 1.86 24.17
N LYS A 219 -33.71 1.50 23.85
CA LYS A 219 -34.87 1.78 24.71
C LYS A 219 -35.28 0.64 25.63
N MET A 220 -34.54 -0.48 25.63
CA MET A 220 -34.65 -1.55 26.61
C MET A 220 -33.54 -1.46 27.65
#